data_035032710fe0b088d963f6de2d16c532
#
_entry.id   035032710fe0b088d963f6de2d16c532
#
_cell.length_a   1.000
_cell.length_b   1.000
_cell.length_c   1.000
_cell.angle_alpha   90.00
_cell.angle_beta   90.00
_cell.angle_gamma   90.00
#
_symmetry.space_group_name_H-M   'P 1'
#
loop_
_entity.id
_entity.type
_entity.pdbx_description
1 polymer ?
#
loop_
_entity_poly.entity_id
_entity_poly.type
_entity_poly.pdbx_seq_one_letter_code
_entity_poly.pdbx_strand_id
1 'polypeptide(L)'
;LYVSPIKHVRVSGLGMQKTPSLQNAYDLKSPDDNVELYSAWAETYDNDFIEDMQYKLHFSVAEEFVLNGGKGLILDVGAGTGALAQALLQKGKFSIEATDISEEMLKVAESKKIYERSFLSDLTEEIPMENDIYDGVVSSGTFTHGHVGPSAMVELVRVTKPGGLVTISVNEKHWIALNFENEVEKFNKYVRNYTLKKISIYGEQSTHDHKDDKAIILTIKV
;
A
#
# COMPACT_ATOMS: atom_id res chain seq x y z
N LEU A 1 8.95 33.54 37.95
CA LEU A 1 10.03 32.76 37.29
C LEU A 1 9.41 31.98 36.14
N TYR A 2 9.57 32.54 34.95
CA TYR A 2 9.08 31.98 33.69
C TYR A 2 10.19 31.07 33.10
N VAL A 3 9.95 29.79 33.03
CA VAL A 3 10.87 28.86 32.37
C VAL A 3 10.41 28.68 30.94
N SER A 4 11.22 29.17 29.99
CA SER A 4 11.04 29.02 28.54
C SER A 4 11.22 27.55 28.10
N PRO A 5 10.42 27.02 27.20
CA PRO A 5 10.66 25.67 26.66
C PRO A 5 11.85 25.69 25.70
N ILE A 6 12.76 24.77 25.90
CA ILE A 6 13.92 24.52 25.06
C ILE A 6 13.43 24.06 23.70
N LYS A 7 13.65 24.89 22.68
CA LYS A 7 13.48 24.50 21.28
C LYS A 7 14.50 23.41 20.93
N HIS A 8 14.03 22.20 20.69
CA HIS A 8 14.83 21.17 20.01
C HIS A 8 15.12 21.64 18.59
N VAL A 9 16.35 22.09 18.37
CA VAL A 9 16.89 22.32 17.02
C VAL A 9 17.13 20.92 16.43
N ARG A 10 16.29 20.51 15.49
CA ARG A 10 16.62 19.38 14.61
C ARG A 10 17.88 19.78 13.82
N VAL A 11 18.99 19.17 14.14
CA VAL A 11 20.18 19.19 13.31
C VAL A 11 19.84 18.30 12.11
N SER A 12 19.52 18.90 10.96
CA SER A 12 19.45 18.23 9.69
C SER A 12 20.86 17.74 9.34
N GLY A 13 21.12 16.47 9.62
CA GLY A 13 22.23 15.77 8.96
C GLY A 13 21.98 15.82 7.45
N LEU A 14 22.95 16.34 6.71
CA LEU A 14 23.02 16.21 5.25
C LEU A 14 23.27 14.71 4.90
N GLY A 15 22.23 13.89 5.02
CA GLY A 15 22.16 12.60 4.38
C GLY A 15 22.04 12.85 2.87
N MET A 16 22.84 12.18 2.05
CA MET A 16 22.68 12.20 0.61
C MET A 16 21.25 11.72 0.31
N GLN A 17 20.39 12.63 -0.19
CA GLN A 17 19.04 12.28 -0.64
C GLN A 17 19.16 11.10 -1.62
N LYS A 18 18.51 10.00 -1.29
CA LYS A 18 18.47 8.84 -2.20
C LYS A 18 17.73 9.28 -3.47
N THR A 19 18.40 9.24 -4.61
CA THR A 19 17.78 9.55 -5.90
C THR A 19 16.65 8.56 -6.15
N PRO A 20 15.43 9.01 -6.47
CA PRO A 20 14.32 8.14 -6.78
C PRO A 20 14.67 7.12 -7.87
N SER A 21 14.53 5.83 -7.57
CA SER A 21 14.73 4.74 -8.53
C SER A 21 14.14 3.44 -8.01
N LEU A 22 13.81 2.52 -8.92
CA LEU A 22 13.33 1.18 -8.58
C LEU A 22 14.33 0.43 -7.69
N GLN A 23 15.63 0.51 -7.97
CA GLN A 23 16.68 -0.14 -7.17
C GLN A 23 16.65 0.38 -5.72
N ASN A 24 16.55 1.70 -5.53
CA ASN A 24 16.52 2.27 -4.19
C ASN A 24 15.22 1.90 -3.44
N ALA A 25 14.11 1.67 -4.14
CA ALA A 25 12.87 1.18 -3.53
C ALA A 25 13.01 -0.28 -3.03
N TYR A 26 13.80 -1.11 -3.70
CA TYR A 26 14.10 -2.47 -3.24
C TYR A 26 15.13 -2.52 -2.09
N ASP A 27 15.92 -1.47 -1.92
CA ASP A 27 16.98 -1.38 -0.89
C ASP A 27 16.51 -0.72 0.43
N LEU A 28 15.23 -0.39 0.57
CA LEU A 28 14.66 0.24 1.76
C LEU A 28 14.70 -0.71 2.97
N LYS A 29 14.90 -0.14 4.17
CA LYS A 29 15.07 -0.91 5.40
C LYS A 29 14.22 -0.42 6.58
N SER A 30 13.65 0.78 6.48
CA SER A 30 12.90 1.40 7.56
C SER A 30 11.74 2.26 7.06
N PRO A 31 10.73 2.57 7.90
CA PRO A 31 9.68 3.54 7.56
C PRO A 31 10.24 4.91 7.17
N ASP A 32 11.28 5.39 7.87
CA ASP A 32 11.91 6.69 7.55
C ASP A 32 12.55 6.69 6.15
N ASP A 33 13.22 5.57 5.76
CA ASP A 33 13.75 5.42 4.40
C ASP A 33 12.63 5.48 3.34
N ASN A 34 11.46 4.91 3.65
CA ASN A 34 10.29 4.96 2.77
C ASN A 34 9.82 6.39 2.59
N VAL A 35 9.61 7.11 3.70
CA VAL A 35 9.17 8.52 3.66
C VAL A 35 10.14 9.35 2.83
N GLU A 36 11.46 9.24 3.08
CA GLU A 36 12.47 10.01 2.33
C GLU A 36 12.42 9.74 0.82
N LEU A 37 12.42 8.46 0.42
CA LEU A 37 12.44 8.08 -1.00
C LEU A 37 11.15 8.49 -1.71
N TYR A 38 9.99 8.10 -1.17
CA TYR A 38 8.71 8.33 -1.83
C TYR A 38 8.28 9.80 -1.81
N SER A 39 8.65 10.57 -0.77
CA SER A 39 8.46 12.02 -0.78
C SER A 39 9.22 12.69 -1.92
N ALA A 40 10.48 12.29 -2.15
CA ALA A 40 11.27 12.81 -3.26
C ALA A 40 10.76 12.34 -4.64
N TRP A 41 10.04 11.24 -4.71
CA TRP A 41 9.56 10.65 -5.97
C TRP A 41 8.14 11.05 -6.35
N ALA A 42 7.36 11.58 -5.42
CA ALA A 42 5.91 11.75 -5.55
C ALA A 42 5.46 12.45 -6.84
N GLU A 43 6.14 13.53 -7.25
CA GLU A 43 5.75 14.31 -8.43
C GLU A 43 5.94 13.57 -9.76
N THR A 44 6.94 12.69 -9.85
CA THR A 44 7.28 11.98 -11.10
C THR A 44 6.94 10.50 -11.06
N TYR A 45 6.47 9.98 -9.91
CA TYR A 45 6.26 8.56 -9.66
C TYR A 45 5.35 7.88 -10.71
N ASP A 46 4.28 8.53 -11.11
CA ASP A 46 3.34 7.95 -12.08
C ASP A 46 4.04 7.72 -13.43
N ASN A 47 4.85 8.66 -13.91
CA ASN A 47 5.59 8.51 -15.16
C ASN A 47 6.77 7.55 -15.00
N ASP A 48 7.64 7.79 -14.02
CA ASP A 48 8.93 7.08 -13.88
C ASP A 48 8.74 5.63 -13.45
N PHE A 49 7.72 5.34 -12.63
CA PHE A 49 7.49 4.00 -12.09
C PHE A 49 6.30 3.30 -12.74
N ILE A 50 5.12 3.95 -12.79
CA ILE A 50 3.92 3.26 -13.28
C ILE A 50 3.97 3.07 -14.79
N GLU A 51 4.25 4.13 -15.55
CA GLU A 51 4.23 4.09 -17.02
C GLU A 51 5.50 3.49 -17.59
N ASP A 52 6.67 4.04 -17.28
CA ASP A 52 7.95 3.63 -17.88
C ASP A 52 8.34 2.19 -17.51
N MET A 53 8.06 1.75 -16.28
CA MET A 53 8.32 0.38 -15.83
C MET A 53 7.19 -0.59 -16.17
N GLN A 54 6.08 -0.11 -16.74
CA GLN A 54 4.88 -0.90 -17.04
C GLN A 54 4.32 -1.63 -15.81
N TYR A 55 4.29 -0.93 -14.67
CA TYR A 55 3.73 -1.46 -13.45
C TYR A 55 2.21 -1.66 -13.57
N LYS A 56 1.74 -2.90 -13.44
CA LYS A 56 0.33 -3.26 -13.65
C LYS A 56 -0.37 -3.87 -12.44
N LEU A 57 0.33 -4.00 -11.33
CA LEU A 57 -0.17 -4.70 -10.15
C LEU A 57 -1.47 -4.08 -9.60
N HIS A 58 -1.59 -2.75 -9.63
CA HIS A 58 -2.78 -2.02 -9.19
C HIS A 58 -4.04 -2.39 -10.01
N PHE A 59 -3.92 -2.64 -11.32
CA PHE A 59 -5.05 -3.13 -12.12
C PHE A 59 -5.49 -4.52 -11.70
N SER A 60 -4.53 -5.40 -11.39
CA SER A 60 -4.81 -6.77 -10.99
C SER A 60 -5.45 -6.84 -9.60
N VAL A 61 -5.01 -5.99 -8.65
CA VAL A 61 -5.65 -5.88 -7.33
C VAL A 61 -7.09 -5.37 -7.46
N ALA A 62 -7.29 -4.31 -8.25
CA ALA A 62 -8.63 -3.76 -8.51
C ALA A 62 -9.56 -4.80 -9.14
N GLU A 63 -9.06 -5.59 -10.10
CA GLU A 63 -9.82 -6.66 -10.74
C GLU A 63 -10.22 -7.75 -9.75
N GLU A 64 -9.27 -8.27 -8.95
CA GLU A 64 -9.56 -9.29 -7.94
C GLU A 64 -10.54 -8.79 -6.88
N PHE A 65 -10.41 -7.55 -6.42
CA PHE A 65 -11.35 -6.97 -5.48
C PHE A 65 -12.79 -6.97 -6.03
N VAL A 66 -12.97 -6.51 -7.27
CA VAL A 66 -14.29 -6.46 -7.93
C VAL A 66 -14.84 -7.85 -8.22
N LEU A 67 -14.02 -8.78 -8.72
CA LEU A 67 -14.41 -10.16 -9.01
C LEU A 67 -14.89 -10.92 -7.75
N ASN A 68 -14.33 -10.59 -6.58
CA ASN A 68 -14.75 -11.16 -5.30
C ASN A 68 -15.93 -10.44 -4.63
N GLY A 69 -16.54 -9.48 -5.33
CA GLY A 69 -17.74 -8.76 -4.87
C GLY A 69 -17.45 -7.53 -4.01
N GLY A 70 -16.28 -6.93 -4.18
CA GLY A 70 -15.90 -5.67 -3.51
C GLY A 70 -16.86 -4.53 -3.84
N LYS A 71 -17.22 -3.73 -2.82
CA LYS A 71 -18.21 -2.66 -2.92
C LYS A 71 -18.11 -1.67 -1.75
N GLY A 72 -18.87 -0.59 -1.84
CA GLY A 72 -19.14 0.34 -0.73
C GLY A 72 -17.99 1.29 -0.43
N LEU A 73 -17.73 1.52 0.85
CA LEU A 73 -16.65 2.37 1.35
C LEU A 73 -15.35 1.55 1.45
N ILE A 74 -14.32 2.00 0.77
CA ILE A 74 -13.04 1.29 0.63
C ILE A 74 -11.92 2.13 1.27
N LEU A 75 -11.00 1.48 1.98
CA LEU A 75 -9.73 2.07 2.38
C LEU A 75 -8.63 1.56 1.45
N ASP A 76 -7.94 2.49 0.78
CA ASP A 76 -6.73 2.25 0.00
C ASP A 76 -5.51 2.49 0.91
N VAL A 77 -4.81 1.42 1.30
CA VAL A 77 -3.69 1.49 2.24
C VAL A 77 -2.34 1.41 1.52
N GLY A 78 -1.46 2.37 1.86
CA GLY A 78 -0.26 2.62 1.06
C GLY A 78 -0.65 3.14 -0.32
N ALA A 79 -1.56 4.12 -0.33
CA ALA A 79 -2.23 4.60 -1.54
C ALA A 79 -1.27 5.23 -2.56
N GLY A 80 -0.08 5.69 -2.09
CA GLY A 80 0.89 6.39 -2.94
C GLY A 80 0.23 7.57 -3.65
N THR A 81 0.39 7.61 -4.95
CA THR A 81 -0.22 8.64 -5.83
C THR A 81 -1.68 8.34 -6.22
N GLY A 82 -2.26 7.21 -5.78
CA GLY A 82 -3.66 6.86 -6.05
C GLY A 82 -3.91 5.99 -7.28
N ALA A 83 -2.91 5.28 -7.79
CA ALA A 83 -3.07 4.44 -8.97
C ALA A 83 -4.12 3.32 -8.80
N LEU A 84 -4.16 2.69 -7.62
CA LEU A 84 -5.13 1.64 -7.32
C LEU A 84 -6.57 2.18 -7.28
N ALA A 85 -6.78 3.32 -6.64
CA ALA A 85 -8.12 3.96 -6.62
C ALA A 85 -8.58 4.35 -8.03
N GLN A 86 -7.69 4.87 -8.88
CA GLN A 86 -8.02 5.15 -10.28
C GLN A 86 -8.45 3.87 -11.02
N ALA A 87 -7.74 2.76 -10.82
CA ALA A 87 -8.09 1.47 -11.41
C ALA A 87 -9.45 0.93 -10.92
N LEU A 88 -9.78 1.11 -9.63
CA LEU A 88 -11.08 0.75 -9.07
C LEU A 88 -12.21 1.57 -9.67
N LEU A 89 -12.04 2.90 -9.78
CA LEU A 89 -13.06 3.79 -10.32
C LEU A 89 -13.35 3.55 -11.81
N GLN A 90 -12.41 2.97 -12.57
CA GLN A 90 -12.65 2.49 -13.93
C GLN A 90 -13.57 1.25 -13.98
N LYS A 91 -13.64 0.48 -12.88
CA LYS A 91 -14.43 -0.76 -12.80
C LYS A 91 -15.81 -0.58 -12.18
N GLY A 92 -16.05 0.52 -11.47
CA GLY A 92 -17.33 0.76 -10.80
C GLY A 92 -17.37 2.06 -10.01
N LYS A 93 -18.46 2.22 -9.25
CA LYS A 93 -18.64 3.36 -8.33
C LYS A 93 -18.30 2.92 -6.93
N PHE A 94 -17.33 3.58 -6.33
CA PHE A 94 -16.86 3.34 -4.98
C PHE A 94 -16.66 4.68 -4.26
N SER A 95 -16.88 4.70 -2.94
CA SER A 95 -16.35 5.74 -2.06
C SER A 95 -15.01 5.24 -1.54
N ILE A 96 -13.95 6.00 -1.75
CA ILE A 96 -12.60 5.56 -1.41
C ILE A 96 -11.95 6.58 -0.49
N GLU A 97 -11.39 6.11 0.61
CA GLU A 97 -10.50 6.86 1.48
C GLU A 97 -9.08 6.33 1.33
N ALA A 98 -8.08 7.17 1.58
CA ALA A 98 -6.66 6.83 1.40
C ALA A 98 -5.88 6.95 2.70
N THR A 99 -4.89 6.07 2.87
CA THR A 99 -3.84 6.29 3.85
C THR A 99 -2.47 5.94 3.26
N ASP A 100 -1.47 6.73 3.63
CA ASP A 100 -0.07 6.49 3.27
C ASP A 100 0.83 7.04 4.38
N ILE A 101 2.08 6.62 4.42
CA ILE A 101 3.09 7.14 5.33
C ILE A 101 3.72 8.45 4.82
N SER A 102 3.67 8.69 3.49
CA SER A 102 4.22 9.88 2.83
C SER A 102 3.14 10.94 2.60
N GLU A 103 3.30 12.10 3.22
CA GLU A 103 2.43 13.25 3.01
C GLU A 103 2.48 13.74 1.57
N GLU A 104 3.65 13.71 0.92
CA GLU A 104 3.84 14.15 -0.45
C GLU A 104 3.12 13.24 -1.45
N MET A 105 3.15 11.93 -1.23
CA MET A 105 2.36 10.98 -2.01
C MET A 105 0.86 11.28 -1.90
N LEU A 106 0.36 11.49 -0.68
CA LEU A 106 -1.06 11.83 -0.46
C LEU A 106 -1.44 13.14 -1.11
N LYS A 107 -0.59 14.16 -1.12
CA LYS A 107 -0.84 15.44 -1.82
C LYS A 107 -1.04 15.23 -3.32
N VAL A 108 -0.24 14.37 -3.95
CA VAL A 108 -0.42 14.00 -5.37
C VAL A 108 -1.76 13.27 -5.57
N ALA A 109 -2.06 12.28 -4.71
CA ALA A 109 -3.30 11.53 -4.76
C ALA A 109 -4.55 12.43 -4.59
N GLU A 110 -4.53 13.35 -3.63
CA GLU A 110 -5.60 14.34 -3.38
C GLU A 110 -5.83 15.27 -4.58
N SER A 111 -4.75 15.65 -5.27
CA SER A 111 -4.85 16.49 -6.47
C SER A 111 -5.70 15.87 -7.57
N LYS A 112 -5.78 14.53 -7.61
CA LYS A 112 -6.58 13.75 -8.56
C LYS A 112 -8.09 13.75 -8.22
N LYS A 113 -8.48 14.19 -7.01
CA LYS A 113 -9.88 14.30 -6.54
C LYS A 113 -10.67 12.98 -6.66
N ILE A 114 -10.01 11.89 -6.33
CA ILE A 114 -10.56 10.52 -6.39
C ILE A 114 -10.86 9.93 -5.02
N TYR A 115 -10.45 10.59 -3.95
CA TYR A 115 -10.67 10.17 -2.58
C TYR A 115 -11.66 11.09 -1.86
N GLU A 116 -12.52 10.51 -0.99
CA GLU A 116 -13.39 11.26 -0.08
C GLU A 116 -12.58 11.98 1.00
N ARG A 117 -11.54 11.31 1.49
CA ARG A 117 -10.54 11.86 2.40
C ARG A 117 -9.24 11.06 2.33
N SER A 118 -8.17 11.65 2.82
CA SER A 118 -6.89 10.99 3.07
C SER A 118 -6.36 11.30 4.47
N PHE A 119 -5.51 10.43 5.01
CA PHE A 119 -4.85 10.63 6.29
C PHE A 119 -3.51 9.89 6.35
N LEU A 120 -2.58 10.43 7.13
CA LEU A 120 -1.29 9.79 7.36
C LEU A 120 -1.45 8.61 8.33
N SER A 121 -0.81 7.47 8.01
CA SER A 121 -0.68 6.33 8.91
C SER A 121 0.53 5.50 8.55
N ASP A 122 1.25 5.06 9.57
CA ASP A 122 2.24 3.99 9.46
C ASP A 122 1.54 2.65 9.68
N LEU A 123 1.56 1.78 8.69
CA LEU A 123 0.92 0.45 8.76
C LEU A 123 1.67 -0.55 9.67
N THR A 124 2.81 -0.16 10.22
CA THR A 124 3.48 -0.92 11.30
C THR A 124 2.88 -0.64 12.67
N GLU A 125 2.01 0.37 12.76
CA GLU A 125 1.28 0.80 13.94
C GLU A 125 -0.24 0.61 13.75
N GLU A 126 -1.03 0.99 14.75
CA GLU A 126 -2.50 0.94 14.69
C GLU A 126 -3.02 1.99 13.69
N ILE A 127 -3.87 1.57 12.76
CA ILE A 127 -4.58 2.50 11.87
C ILE A 127 -5.54 3.35 12.71
N PRO A 128 -5.52 4.72 12.62
CA PRO A 128 -6.31 5.61 13.46
C PRO A 128 -7.80 5.64 13.06
N MET A 129 -8.39 4.44 12.98
CA MET A 129 -9.80 4.20 12.65
C MET A 129 -10.40 3.21 13.63
N GLU A 130 -11.71 3.35 13.89
CA GLU A 130 -12.46 2.37 14.67
C GLU A 130 -12.55 1.02 13.94
N ASN A 131 -13.00 -0.02 14.66
CA ASN A 131 -13.26 -1.33 14.07
C ASN A 131 -14.44 -1.27 13.10
N ASP A 132 -14.47 -2.16 12.12
CA ASP A 132 -15.64 -2.42 11.27
C ASP A 132 -16.16 -1.17 10.50
N ILE A 133 -15.26 -0.31 10.00
CA ILE A 133 -15.63 0.91 9.27
C ILE A 133 -15.78 0.67 7.77
N TYR A 134 -14.88 -0.09 7.16
CA TYR A 134 -14.80 -0.21 5.70
C TYR A 134 -15.51 -1.47 5.19
N ASP A 135 -16.21 -1.34 4.05
CA ASP A 135 -16.77 -2.49 3.33
C ASP A 135 -15.67 -3.26 2.58
N GLY A 136 -14.52 -2.62 2.36
CA GLY A 136 -13.33 -3.23 1.79
C GLY A 136 -12.05 -2.47 2.11
N VAL A 137 -10.93 -3.20 2.14
CA VAL A 137 -9.57 -2.66 2.24
C VAL A 137 -8.76 -3.18 1.07
N VAL A 138 -8.04 -2.31 0.40
CA VAL A 138 -7.20 -2.67 -0.75
C VAL A 138 -5.78 -2.13 -0.59
N SER A 139 -4.80 -2.81 -1.18
CA SER A 139 -3.42 -2.33 -1.21
C SER A 139 -2.64 -2.89 -2.39
N SER A 140 -1.86 -2.05 -3.05
CA SER A 140 -0.99 -2.45 -4.16
C SER A 140 0.41 -1.89 -4.00
N GLY A 141 1.42 -2.78 -3.95
CA GLY A 141 2.84 -2.39 -3.90
C GLY A 141 3.37 -2.06 -2.50
N THR A 142 2.55 -2.09 -1.46
CA THR A 142 2.93 -1.74 -0.09
C THR A 142 3.60 -2.89 0.65
N PHE A 143 3.15 -4.13 0.43
CA PHE A 143 3.71 -5.32 1.06
C PHE A 143 4.89 -5.87 0.24
N THR A 144 6.02 -5.22 0.38
CA THR A 144 7.26 -5.54 -0.33
C THR A 144 8.49 -5.35 0.57
N HIS A 145 9.69 -5.66 0.07
CA HIS A 145 10.93 -5.58 0.84
C HIS A 145 11.14 -4.19 1.45
N GLY A 146 11.50 -4.16 2.73
CA GLY A 146 11.78 -2.93 3.45
C GLY A 146 10.56 -2.08 3.81
N HIS A 147 9.33 -2.56 3.52
CA HIS A 147 8.09 -1.85 3.83
C HIS A 147 7.31 -2.57 4.94
N VAL A 148 6.16 -3.16 4.62
CA VAL A 148 5.18 -3.66 5.58
C VAL A 148 5.19 -5.17 5.64
N GLY A 149 5.25 -5.73 6.85
CA GLY A 149 5.21 -7.17 7.10
C GLY A 149 3.79 -7.71 7.34
N PRO A 150 3.67 -9.04 7.58
CA PRO A 150 2.37 -9.70 7.71
C PRO A 150 1.57 -9.28 8.96
N SER A 151 2.20 -8.72 9.99
CA SER A 151 1.51 -8.23 11.19
C SER A 151 0.47 -7.14 10.90
N ALA A 152 0.70 -6.32 9.87
CA ALA A 152 -0.23 -5.28 9.47
C ALA A 152 -1.59 -5.83 9.03
N MET A 153 -1.68 -7.09 8.60
CA MET A 153 -2.95 -7.70 8.21
C MET A 153 -3.99 -7.71 9.34
N VAL A 154 -3.56 -7.71 10.60
CA VAL A 154 -4.45 -7.61 11.78
C VAL A 154 -5.29 -6.34 11.70
N GLU A 155 -4.62 -5.22 11.42
CA GLU A 155 -5.26 -3.91 11.32
C GLU A 155 -6.19 -3.81 10.10
N LEU A 156 -5.77 -4.38 8.95
CA LEU A 156 -6.61 -4.40 7.76
C LEU A 156 -7.92 -5.16 8.02
N VAL A 157 -7.83 -6.30 8.71
CA VAL A 157 -9.02 -7.09 9.10
C VAL A 157 -9.84 -6.33 10.14
N ARG A 158 -9.21 -5.72 11.14
CA ARG A 158 -9.88 -4.99 12.22
C ARG A 158 -10.76 -3.85 11.70
N VAL A 159 -10.24 -3.04 10.77
CA VAL A 159 -11.00 -1.91 10.21
C VAL A 159 -12.03 -2.32 9.16
N THR A 160 -12.00 -3.58 8.70
CA THR A 160 -12.96 -4.12 7.73
C THR A 160 -14.18 -4.70 8.42
N LYS A 161 -15.37 -4.33 7.94
CA LYS A 161 -16.65 -4.86 8.44
C LYS A 161 -16.74 -6.39 8.26
N PRO A 162 -17.47 -7.09 9.15
CA PRO A 162 -17.87 -8.47 8.90
C PRO A 162 -18.59 -8.62 7.55
N GLY A 163 -18.10 -9.54 6.72
CA GLY A 163 -18.56 -9.73 5.34
C GLY A 163 -17.87 -8.84 4.31
N GLY A 164 -16.99 -7.92 4.73
CA GLY A 164 -16.15 -7.11 3.86
C GLY A 164 -14.97 -7.89 3.28
N LEU A 165 -14.21 -7.25 2.41
CA LEU A 165 -13.07 -7.84 1.71
C LEU A 165 -11.78 -7.09 2.02
N VAL A 166 -10.70 -7.82 2.26
CA VAL A 166 -9.32 -7.31 2.23
C VAL A 166 -8.64 -7.90 1.00
N THR A 167 -8.19 -7.06 0.05
CA THR A 167 -7.48 -7.51 -1.16
C THR A 167 -6.16 -6.77 -1.27
N ILE A 168 -5.07 -7.47 -1.04
CA ILE A 168 -3.72 -6.91 -1.05
C ILE A 168 -2.80 -7.66 -1.99
N SER A 169 -1.80 -6.99 -2.52
CA SER A 169 -0.69 -7.63 -3.22
C SER A 169 0.55 -7.69 -2.33
N VAL A 170 1.20 -8.84 -2.31
CA VAL A 170 2.47 -9.05 -1.60
C VAL A 170 3.52 -9.50 -2.60
N ASN A 171 4.69 -8.86 -2.63
CA ASN A 171 5.80 -9.33 -3.45
C ASN A 171 6.13 -10.78 -3.10
N GLU A 172 6.32 -11.66 -4.10
CA GLU A 172 6.50 -13.10 -3.86
C GLU A 172 7.73 -13.41 -3.00
N LYS A 173 8.86 -12.72 -3.23
CA LYS A 173 10.07 -12.91 -2.44
C LYS A 173 9.85 -12.49 -0.99
N HIS A 174 9.08 -11.40 -0.77
CA HIS A 174 8.69 -10.93 0.56
C HIS A 174 7.71 -11.89 1.25
N TRP A 175 6.75 -12.43 0.50
CA TRP A 175 5.82 -13.46 0.98
C TRP A 175 6.57 -14.66 1.56
N ILE A 176 7.56 -15.15 0.83
CA ILE A 176 8.38 -16.30 1.25
C ILE A 176 9.27 -15.93 2.45
N ALA A 177 9.97 -14.78 2.36
CA ALA A 177 10.95 -14.36 3.37
C ALA A 177 10.34 -14.14 4.75
N LEU A 178 9.10 -13.60 4.83
CA LEU A 178 8.40 -13.32 6.07
C LEU A 178 7.31 -14.35 6.40
N ASN A 179 7.26 -15.46 5.65
CA ASN A 179 6.31 -16.55 5.89
C ASN A 179 4.86 -16.08 6.04
N PHE A 180 4.40 -15.26 5.09
CA PHE A 180 3.03 -14.73 5.08
C PHE A 180 1.96 -15.84 5.12
N GLU A 181 2.23 -17.00 4.50
CA GLU A 181 1.31 -18.13 4.49
C GLU A 181 0.94 -18.58 5.91
N ASN A 182 1.92 -18.74 6.78
CA ASN A 182 1.69 -19.11 8.18
C ASN A 182 0.92 -18.02 8.95
N GLU A 183 1.14 -16.75 8.64
CA GLU A 183 0.37 -15.67 9.26
C GLU A 183 -1.09 -15.68 8.76
N VAL A 184 -1.33 -15.87 7.47
CA VAL A 184 -2.69 -16.01 6.91
C VAL A 184 -3.44 -17.18 7.54
N GLU A 185 -2.77 -18.32 7.74
CA GLU A 185 -3.37 -19.49 8.41
C GLU A 185 -3.80 -19.21 9.85
N LYS A 186 -3.06 -18.38 10.60
CA LYS A 186 -3.46 -17.97 11.95
C LYS A 186 -4.77 -17.17 11.95
N PHE A 187 -5.03 -16.40 10.88
CA PHE A 187 -6.28 -15.65 10.71
C PHE A 187 -7.49 -16.50 10.35
N ASN A 188 -7.31 -17.74 9.87
CA ASN A 188 -8.40 -18.65 9.49
C ASN A 188 -9.46 -18.85 10.59
N LYS A 189 -9.14 -18.52 11.83
CA LYS A 189 -10.08 -18.55 12.95
C LYS A 189 -11.03 -17.35 12.98
N TYR A 190 -10.66 -16.24 12.32
CA TYR A 190 -11.34 -14.96 12.38
C TYR A 190 -11.91 -14.53 11.03
N VAL A 191 -11.49 -15.16 9.94
CA VAL A 191 -11.94 -14.87 8.58
C VAL A 191 -12.69 -16.07 7.99
N ARG A 192 -13.64 -15.78 7.09
CA ARG A 192 -14.49 -16.86 6.52
C ARG A 192 -13.74 -17.72 5.52
N ASN A 193 -12.97 -17.09 4.65
CA ASN A 193 -12.10 -17.75 3.67
C ASN A 193 -11.09 -16.75 3.09
N TYR A 194 -10.08 -17.28 2.43
CA TYR A 194 -9.16 -16.49 1.63
C TYR A 194 -8.82 -17.18 0.31
N THR A 195 -8.36 -16.40 -0.65
CA THR A 195 -7.83 -16.88 -1.93
C THR A 195 -6.46 -16.28 -2.21
N LEU A 196 -5.63 -17.04 -2.92
CA LEU A 196 -4.30 -16.62 -3.35
C LEU A 196 -4.22 -16.70 -4.87
N LYS A 197 -3.71 -15.64 -5.51
CA LYS A 197 -3.47 -15.61 -6.96
C LYS A 197 -2.08 -15.05 -7.26
N LYS A 198 -1.25 -15.84 -7.90
CA LYS A 198 0.10 -15.42 -8.32
C LYS A 198 0.04 -14.72 -9.67
N ILE A 199 0.65 -13.55 -9.78
CA ILE A 199 0.66 -12.72 -10.98
C ILE A 199 2.03 -12.08 -11.24
N SER A 200 2.26 -11.59 -12.46
CA SER A 200 3.42 -10.72 -12.78
C SER A 200 3.15 -9.29 -12.35
N ILE A 201 4.16 -8.63 -11.78
CA ILE A 201 4.07 -7.22 -11.32
C ILE A 201 4.09 -6.26 -12.51
N TYR A 202 4.89 -6.58 -13.53
CA TYR A 202 5.17 -5.70 -14.67
C TYR A 202 4.61 -6.26 -15.99
N GLY A 203 4.52 -5.40 -16.99
CA GLY A 203 4.12 -5.76 -18.35
C GLY A 203 5.19 -6.56 -19.10
N GLU A 204 4.80 -7.20 -20.20
CA GLU A 204 5.69 -8.06 -20.99
C GLU A 204 6.83 -7.31 -21.70
N GLN A 205 6.66 -6.01 -21.92
CA GLN A 205 7.64 -5.16 -22.60
C GLN A 205 8.62 -4.49 -21.62
N SER A 206 8.50 -4.76 -20.31
CA SER A 206 9.45 -4.26 -19.32
C SER A 206 10.86 -4.77 -19.56
N THR A 207 11.86 -3.91 -19.41
CA THR A 207 13.28 -4.23 -19.72
C THR A 207 14.21 -4.15 -18.52
N HIS A 208 13.74 -3.69 -17.36
CA HIS A 208 14.53 -3.58 -16.13
C HIS A 208 14.78 -4.95 -15.46
N ASP A 209 15.73 -5.00 -14.54
CA ASP A 209 16.19 -6.26 -13.90
C ASP A 209 15.09 -6.97 -13.06
N HIS A 210 14.08 -6.25 -12.61
CA HIS A 210 12.95 -6.77 -11.81
C HIS A 210 11.72 -7.17 -12.65
N LYS A 211 11.78 -7.14 -13.98
CA LYS A 211 10.64 -7.38 -14.88
C LYS A 211 9.92 -8.72 -14.66
N ASP A 212 10.65 -9.72 -14.20
CA ASP A 212 10.14 -11.08 -13.97
C ASP A 212 9.60 -11.29 -12.54
N ASP A 213 9.66 -10.25 -11.69
CA ASP A 213 9.16 -10.31 -10.33
C ASP A 213 7.64 -10.54 -10.31
N LYS A 214 7.21 -11.33 -9.35
CA LYS A 214 5.81 -11.72 -9.17
C LYS A 214 5.27 -11.26 -7.83
N ALA A 215 3.96 -11.17 -7.76
CA ALA A 215 3.24 -10.92 -6.53
C ALA A 215 2.18 -11.99 -6.29
N ILE A 216 1.84 -12.19 -5.04
CA ILE A 216 0.67 -12.94 -4.59
C ILE A 216 -0.42 -11.90 -4.28
N ILE A 217 -1.56 -11.99 -4.94
CA ILE A 217 -2.77 -11.28 -4.51
C ILE A 217 -3.46 -12.17 -3.48
N LEU A 218 -3.57 -11.65 -2.27
CA LEU A 218 -4.33 -12.25 -1.18
C LEU A 218 -5.67 -11.52 -1.08
N THR A 219 -6.77 -12.27 -1.20
CA THR A 219 -8.11 -11.75 -0.92
C THR A 219 -8.70 -12.51 0.25
N ILE A 220 -9.06 -11.78 1.31
CA ILE A 220 -9.64 -12.30 2.55
C ILE A 220 -11.09 -11.83 2.64
N LYS A 221 -12.00 -12.73 3.01
CA LYS A 221 -13.36 -12.39 3.40
C LYS A 221 -13.49 -12.40 4.91
N VAL A 222 -13.67 -11.21 5.50
CA VAL A 222 -13.81 -10.98 6.94
C VAL A 222 -15.15 -11.47 7.49
#